data_9aa7105944f3f97924f2707a22313fb5
#
_entry.id   9aa7105944f3f97924f2707a22313fb5
#
_cell.length_a   1.000
_cell.length_b   1.000
_cell.length_c   1.000
_cell.angle_alpha   90.00
_cell.angle_beta   90.00
_cell.angle_gamma   90.00
#
_symmetry.space_group_name_H-M   'P 1'
#
loop_
_entity.id
_entity.type
_entity.pdbx_description
1 polymer ?
#
loop_
_entity_poly.entity_id
_entity_poly.type
_entity_poly.pdbx_seq_one_letter_code
_entity_poly.pdbx_strand_id
1 'polypeptide(L)'
;MRCLHRALLLLVAVFCWQRSSAQGVNFPTATDIKVSSINFKTILDWRPKPTNYTYTVLVRGQLFQDWKKKCIYTKETSCDVSDIMQDVRDTYEIRIVSEIKSSEITEEFPYAEGPTFRPYDQTIIGKPIIQNFTLNKEQNTLTVVIRDTPTPYKYTNNTPITVRDMFPNDFSYTLFYRKASSTGKKQQSSATNEIVINTDKGESYCFFAEASVPSRKSNRESQHSDELCTSSSAGEAASGFLPSTGVLCLSNLMLLYWWL
;
A
#
# COMPACT_ATOMS: atom_id res chain seq x y z
N MET A 1 -9.68 77.05 16.28
CA MET A 1 -8.84 76.13 15.52
C MET A 1 -8.28 74.92 16.27
N ARG A 2 -8.03 74.93 17.56
CA ARG A 2 -7.51 73.77 18.34
C ARG A 2 -8.56 72.67 18.57
N CYS A 3 -9.88 72.95 18.63
CA CYS A 3 -10.90 71.94 18.81
C CYS A 3 -11.18 71.08 17.59
N LEU A 4 -11.11 71.67 16.37
CA LEU A 4 -11.29 70.91 15.13
C LEU A 4 -10.16 69.90 14.85
N HIS A 5 -8.94 70.25 15.26
CA HIS A 5 -7.79 69.34 15.08
C HIS A 5 -7.87 68.11 15.99
N ARG A 6 -8.42 68.27 17.20
CA ARG A 6 -8.61 67.13 18.15
C ARG A 6 -9.74 66.19 17.70
N ALA A 7 -10.83 66.73 17.13
CA ALA A 7 -11.91 65.93 16.57
C ALA A 7 -11.48 65.13 15.33
N LEU A 8 -10.66 65.75 14.46
CA LEU A 8 -10.13 65.06 13.27
C LEU A 8 -9.17 63.92 13.65
N LEU A 9 -8.33 64.11 14.66
CA LEU A 9 -7.40 63.04 15.14
C LEU A 9 -8.14 61.87 15.80
N LEU A 10 -9.25 62.12 16.51
CA LEU A 10 -10.09 61.08 17.08
C LEU A 10 -10.84 60.27 16.00
N LEU A 11 -11.32 60.92 14.94
CA LEU A 11 -11.96 60.25 13.81
C LEU A 11 -10.96 59.36 13.03
N VAL A 12 -9.71 59.82 12.84
CA VAL A 12 -8.66 59.01 12.18
C VAL A 12 -8.27 57.81 13.05
N ALA A 13 -8.20 57.99 14.38
CA ALA A 13 -7.90 56.89 15.31
C ALA A 13 -9.01 55.83 15.35
N VAL A 14 -10.30 56.24 15.23
CA VAL A 14 -11.42 55.29 15.19
C VAL A 14 -11.46 54.54 13.86
N PHE A 15 -11.09 55.19 12.75
CA PHE A 15 -10.98 54.50 11.44
C PHE A 15 -9.78 53.54 11.32
N CYS A 16 -8.71 53.78 12.09
CA CYS A 16 -7.57 52.86 12.12
C CYS A 16 -7.84 51.57 12.96
N TRP A 17 -8.87 51.53 13.79
CA TRP A 17 -9.20 50.36 14.61
C TRP A 17 -10.19 49.40 13.96
N GLN A 18 -10.77 49.74 12.81
CA GLN A 18 -11.47 48.78 11.97
C GLN A 18 -10.48 48.08 11.01
N ARG A 19 -9.40 47.54 11.54
CA ARG A 19 -8.75 46.45 10.84
C ARG A 19 -9.74 45.27 10.94
N SER A 20 -10.48 45.06 9.86
CA SER A 20 -11.12 43.79 9.60
C SER A 20 -10.05 42.72 9.79
N SER A 21 -10.11 42.02 10.91
CA SER A 21 -9.41 40.73 10.96
C SER A 21 -10.07 39.89 9.87
N ALA A 22 -9.40 39.78 8.73
CA ALA A 22 -9.72 38.76 7.76
C ALA A 22 -9.77 37.46 8.57
N GLN A 23 -10.96 36.90 8.76
CA GLN A 23 -11.12 35.58 9.35
C GLN A 23 -10.54 34.63 8.32
N GLY A 24 -9.26 34.29 8.49
CA GLY A 24 -8.62 33.26 7.71
C GLY A 24 -9.49 32.00 7.80
N VAL A 25 -9.73 31.36 6.69
CA VAL A 25 -10.54 30.14 6.63
C VAL A 25 -9.81 29.07 7.39
N ASN A 26 -10.24 28.80 8.65
CA ASN A 26 -9.61 27.86 9.53
C ASN A 26 -10.30 26.50 9.43
N PHE A 27 -9.84 25.66 8.52
CA PHE A 27 -10.24 24.25 8.45
C PHE A 27 -9.36 23.39 9.37
N PRO A 28 -9.91 22.31 9.96
CA PRO A 28 -9.10 21.32 10.65
C PRO A 28 -8.04 20.73 9.70
N THR A 29 -6.80 20.71 10.16
CA THR A 29 -5.72 20.04 9.40
C THR A 29 -5.78 18.52 9.57
N ALA A 30 -5.22 17.80 8.62
CA ALA A 30 -5.06 16.35 8.72
C ALA A 30 -4.15 15.99 9.92
N THR A 31 -4.51 14.92 10.62
CA THR A 31 -3.74 14.34 11.72
C THR A 31 -3.54 12.85 11.51
N ASP A 32 -2.68 12.22 12.30
CA ASP A 32 -2.41 10.78 12.23
C ASP A 32 -2.05 10.30 10.80
N ILE A 33 -1.29 11.12 10.08
CA ILE A 33 -0.87 10.81 8.70
C ILE A 33 0.07 9.61 8.74
N LYS A 34 -0.35 8.54 8.07
CA LYS A 34 0.38 7.27 7.96
C LYS A 34 0.68 6.96 6.51
N VAL A 35 1.87 6.43 6.27
CA VAL A 35 2.26 5.88 4.97
C VAL A 35 2.34 4.36 5.12
N SER A 36 1.58 3.62 4.33
CA SER A 36 1.70 2.17 4.20
C SER A 36 2.13 1.82 2.78
N SER A 37 3.12 0.96 2.64
CA SER A 37 3.61 0.53 1.33
C SER A 37 3.94 -0.95 1.35
N ILE A 38 3.31 -1.70 0.44
CA ILE A 38 3.57 -3.12 0.24
C ILE A 38 3.85 -3.32 -1.25
N ASN A 39 4.98 -3.89 -1.59
CA ASN A 39 5.42 -4.10 -2.97
C ASN A 39 5.32 -2.82 -3.81
N PHE A 40 5.72 -1.69 -3.21
CA PHE A 40 5.69 -0.33 -3.79
C PHE A 40 4.28 0.26 -4.01
N LYS A 41 3.21 -0.46 -3.70
CA LYS A 41 1.87 0.14 -3.63
C LYS A 41 1.77 0.95 -2.35
N THR A 42 1.76 2.28 -2.49
CA THR A 42 1.88 3.24 -1.39
C THR A 42 0.56 3.97 -1.18
N ILE A 43 0.00 3.80 0.00
CA ILE A 43 -1.25 4.39 0.43
C ILE A 43 -0.98 5.34 1.59
N LEU A 44 -1.57 6.52 1.53
CA LEU A 44 -1.62 7.47 2.63
C LEU A 44 -2.97 7.37 3.32
N ASP A 45 -2.96 7.34 4.65
CA ASP A 45 -4.16 7.39 5.48
C ASP A 45 -4.01 8.52 6.50
N TRP A 46 -5.12 9.21 6.83
CA TRP A 46 -5.14 10.32 7.79
C TRP A 46 -6.49 10.47 8.47
N ARG A 47 -6.61 11.43 9.38
CA ARG A 47 -7.83 11.84 10.09
C ARG A 47 -7.90 13.36 10.16
N PRO A 48 -9.08 13.96 10.50
CA PRO A 48 -10.41 13.35 10.57
C PRO A 48 -11.06 13.24 9.18
N LYS A 49 -12.24 12.60 9.08
CA LYS A 49 -13.08 12.67 7.88
C LYS A 49 -13.63 14.10 7.73
N PRO A 50 -13.49 14.75 6.54
CA PRO A 50 -13.92 16.13 6.37
C PRO A 50 -15.44 16.24 6.30
N THR A 51 -16.01 17.34 6.83
CA THR A 51 -17.46 17.61 6.84
C THR A 51 -17.83 18.67 5.81
N ASN A 52 -17.32 19.89 5.97
CA ASN A 52 -17.61 21.07 5.14
C ASN A 52 -16.39 21.55 4.33
N TYR A 53 -15.35 20.76 4.26
CA TYR A 53 -14.13 20.97 3.50
C TYR A 53 -13.72 19.69 2.80
N THR A 54 -12.63 19.71 2.07
CA THR A 54 -12.06 18.57 1.34
C THR A 54 -10.55 18.54 1.54
N TYR A 55 -9.94 17.44 1.18
CA TYR A 55 -8.49 17.32 1.19
C TYR A 55 -7.94 17.26 -0.23
N THR A 56 -6.74 17.81 -0.42
CA THR A 56 -5.89 17.56 -1.57
C THR A 56 -4.53 17.11 -1.08
N VAL A 57 -4.06 15.98 -1.59
CA VAL A 57 -2.74 15.43 -1.28
C VAL A 57 -1.72 16.03 -2.22
N LEU A 58 -0.61 16.53 -1.67
CA LEU A 58 0.56 17.01 -2.39
C LEU A 58 1.73 16.10 -2.09
N VAL A 59 2.44 15.68 -3.12
CA VAL A 59 3.65 14.84 -3.00
C VAL A 59 4.76 15.49 -3.81
N ARG A 60 5.96 15.59 -3.22
CA ARG A 60 7.16 16.13 -3.87
C ARG A 60 8.34 15.20 -3.62
N GLY A 61 9.06 14.83 -4.69
CA GLY A 61 10.37 14.20 -4.58
C GLY A 61 11.47 15.25 -4.30
N GLN A 62 12.49 14.89 -3.58
CA GLN A 62 13.63 15.80 -3.32
C GLN A 62 14.44 16.09 -4.59
N LEU A 63 14.47 15.15 -5.54
CA LEU A 63 15.12 15.32 -6.84
C LEU A 63 14.32 16.23 -7.78
N PHE A 64 13.00 16.23 -7.66
CA PHE A 64 12.07 17.00 -8.48
C PHE A 64 11.26 17.90 -7.57
N GLN A 65 11.60 19.17 -7.51
CA GLN A 65 11.07 20.10 -6.49
C GLN A 65 9.61 20.52 -6.67
N ASP A 66 8.94 20.07 -7.72
CA ASP A 66 7.54 20.41 -7.98
C ASP A 66 6.55 19.55 -7.20
N TRP A 67 5.60 20.20 -6.54
CA TRP A 67 4.50 19.53 -5.85
C TRP A 67 3.49 18.96 -6.87
N LYS A 68 3.33 17.65 -6.85
CA LYS A 68 2.31 16.94 -7.64
C LYS A 68 1.06 16.75 -6.80
N LYS A 69 -0.11 17.11 -7.37
CA LYS A 69 -1.41 16.95 -6.72
C LYS A 69 -1.96 15.54 -6.96
N LYS A 70 -2.54 14.96 -5.90
CA LYS A 70 -3.25 13.68 -5.95
C LYS A 70 -4.50 13.75 -5.07
N CYS A 71 -5.51 12.92 -5.38
CA CYS A 71 -6.77 12.89 -4.64
C CYS A 71 -7.36 14.30 -4.40
N ILE A 72 -7.44 15.09 -5.50
CA ILE A 72 -7.83 16.51 -5.46
C ILE A 72 -9.30 16.63 -5.01
N TYR A 73 -9.55 17.51 -4.01
CA TYR A 73 -10.88 17.76 -3.42
C TYR A 73 -11.59 16.49 -2.91
N THR A 74 -10.84 15.55 -2.35
CA THR A 74 -11.39 14.31 -1.84
C THR A 74 -12.09 14.49 -0.49
N LYS A 75 -13.13 13.70 -0.24
CA LYS A 75 -13.75 13.51 1.07
C LYS A 75 -13.30 12.23 1.76
N GLU A 76 -12.47 11.45 1.08
CA GLU A 76 -11.86 10.26 1.65
C GLU A 76 -10.66 10.64 2.52
N THR A 77 -10.30 9.74 3.42
CA THR A 77 -9.14 9.87 4.31
C THR A 77 -8.04 8.87 3.95
N SER A 78 -8.05 8.43 2.69
CA SER A 78 -7.06 7.52 2.11
C SER A 78 -6.77 7.92 0.68
N CYS A 79 -5.51 7.79 0.25
CA CYS A 79 -5.07 8.16 -1.09
C CYS A 79 -3.93 7.26 -1.59
N ASP A 80 -4.12 6.65 -2.76
CA ASP A 80 -3.06 5.92 -3.45
C ASP A 80 -2.14 6.90 -4.19
N VAL A 81 -0.88 6.96 -3.78
CA VAL A 81 0.15 7.86 -4.34
C VAL A 81 1.26 7.12 -5.08
N SER A 82 1.08 5.83 -5.33
CA SER A 82 2.10 4.97 -5.96
C SER A 82 2.59 5.50 -7.29
N ASP A 83 1.71 6.02 -8.12
CA ASP A 83 2.02 6.53 -9.47
C ASP A 83 2.85 7.82 -9.48
N ILE A 84 2.88 8.55 -8.37
CA ILE A 84 3.75 9.74 -8.22
C ILE A 84 5.15 9.33 -7.81
N MET A 85 5.29 8.27 -7.02
CA MET A 85 6.54 7.81 -6.41
C MET A 85 7.33 6.84 -7.30
N GLN A 86 7.45 7.15 -8.61
CA GLN A 86 8.07 6.26 -9.60
C GLN A 86 9.58 6.13 -9.43
N ASP A 87 10.28 7.21 -9.03
CA ASP A 87 11.67 7.10 -8.63
C ASP A 87 11.74 6.56 -7.20
N VAL A 88 11.83 5.24 -7.09
CA VAL A 88 11.80 4.57 -5.78
C VAL A 88 13.00 4.89 -4.89
N ARG A 89 14.08 5.43 -5.46
CA ARG A 89 15.29 5.83 -4.71
C ARG A 89 15.24 7.26 -4.21
N ASP A 90 14.28 8.06 -4.70
CA ASP A 90 14.05 9.40 -4.20
C ASP A 90 13.37 9.39 -2.83
N THR A 91 13.49 10.49 -2.10
CA THR A 91 12.80 10.72 -0.83
C THR A 91 11.66 11.69 -1.07
N TYR A 92 10.46 11.28 -0.69
CA TYR A 92 9.24 12.04 -0.92
C TYR A 92 8.77 12.76 0.34
N GLU A 93 8.38 14.00 0.15
CA GLU A 93 7.68 14.84 1.12
C GLU A 93 6.19 14.84 0.80
N ILE A 94 5.38 14.87 1.84
CA ILE A 94 3.94 14.71 1.75
C ILE A 94 3.28 15.88 2.47
N ARG A 95 2.28 16.52 1.84
CA ARG A 95 1.39 17.49 2.47
C ARG A 95 -0.05 17.13 2.19
N ILE A 96 -0.91 17.34 3.18
CA ILE A 96 -2.36 17.19 3.04
C ILE A 96 -2.98 18.55 3.33
N VAL A 97 -3.52 19.16 2.28
CA VAL A 97 -4.14 20.48 2.33
C VAL A 97 -5.62 20.33 2.62
N SER A 98 -6.14 21.10 3.59
CA SER A 98 -7.57 21.19 3.90
C SER A 98 -8.14 22.40 3.17
N GLU A 99 -9.00 22.19 2.17
CA GLU A 99 -9.46 23.26 1.27
C GLU A 99 -10.92 23.11 0.85
N ILE A 100 -11.47 24.16 0.29
CA ILE A 100 -12.75 24.15 -0.44
C ILE A 100 -12.52 24.55 -1.89
N LYS A 101 -13.41 24.09 -2.76
CA LYS A 101 -13.41 24.52 -4.16
C LYS A 101 -14.05 25.90 -4.25
N SER A 102 -13.27 26.95 -4.08
CA SER A 102 -13.71 28.35 -4.24
C SER A 102 -12.64 29.15 -4.99
N SER A 103 -13.08 29.99 -5.92
CA SER A 103 -12.21 30.93 -6.64
C SER A 103 -12.03 32.28 -5.93
N GLU A 104 -12.74 32.50 -4.83
CA GLU A 104 -12.77 33.80 -4.13
C GLU A 104 -11.78 33.89 -2.98
N ILE A 105 -11.16 32.75 -2.58
CA ILE A 105 -10.20 32.69 -1.48
C ILE A 105 -8.80 32.91 -2.05
N THR A 106 -8.18 34.00 -1.64
CA THR A 106 -6.79 34.36 -2.00
C THR A 106 -5.76 33.94 -0.96
N GLU A 107 -6.21 33.41 0.18
CA GLU A 107 -5.35 32.96 1.26
C GLU A 107 -4.87 31.53 1.04
N GLU A 108 -3.68 31.23 1.57
CA GLU A 108 -3.14 29.86 1.58
C GLU A 108 -3.97 28.99 2.52
N PHE A 109 -4.43 27.83 2.02
CA PHE A 109 -5.18 26.87 2.81
C PHE A 109 -4.28 26.17 3.85
N PRO A 110 -4.82 25.83 5.02
CA PRO A 110 -4.06 25.09 6.02
C PRO A 110 -3.70 23.70 5.53
N TYR A 111 -2.50 23.27 5.86
CA TYR A 111 -2.02 21.93 5.52
C TYR A 111 -1.31 21.28 6.70
N ALA A 112 -1.20 19.95 6.64
CA ALA A 112 -0.36 19.17 7.53
C ALA A 112 0.74 18.46 6.73
N GLU A 113 1.94 18.39 7.32
CA GLU A 113 3.05 17.64 6.75
C GLU A 113 2.99 16.19 7.25
N GLY A 114 3.12 15.25 6.32
CA GLY A 114 3.26 13.84 6.60
C GLY A 114 4.72 13.44 6.83
N PRO A 115 4.98 12.18 7.20
CA PRO A 115 6.33 11.67 7.29
C PRO A 115 6.97 11.63 5.91
N THR A 116 8.29 11.85 5.86
CA THR A 116 9.06 11.62 4.64
C THR A 116 9.10 10.13 4.33
N PHE A 117 9.05 9.79 3.04
CA PHE A 117 8.98 8.40 2.60
C PHE A 117 9.93 8.11 1.45
N ARG A 118 10.71 7.03 1.57
CA ARG A 118 11.61 6.53 0.54
C ARG A 118 11.20 5.10 0.17
N PRO A 119 10.52 4.90 -0.98
CA PRO A 119 9.94 3.61 -1.35
C PRO A 119 10.94 2.46 -1.32
N TYR A 120 12.16 2.67 -1.84
CA TYR A 120 13.19 1.63 -1.92
C TYR A 120 13.55 1.04 -0.54
N ASP A 121 13.61 1.85 0.50
CA ASP A 121 14.05 1.42 1.84
C ASP A 121 12.86 0.99 2.72
N GLN A 122 11.67 1.59 2.49
CA GLN A 122 10.57 1.53 3.45
C GLN A 122 9.39 0.67 3.02
N THR A 123 9.24 0.34 1.70
CA THR A 123 8.20 -0.60 1.29
C THR A 123 8.40 -1.97 1.95
N ILE A 124 7.32 -2.57 2.39
CA ILE A 124 7.32 -3.94 2.90
C ILE A 124 7.28 -4.90 1.70
N ILE A 125 8.10 -5.95 1.74
CA ILE A 125 8.01 -7.03 0.77
C ILE A 125 6.81 -7.88 1.16
N GLY A 126 5.85 -7.99 0.25
CA GLY A 126 4.65 -8.77 0.48
C GLY A 126 4.94 -10.27 0.59
N LYS A 127 4.05 -10.98 1.26
CA LYS A 127 4.09 -12.43 1.43
C LYS A 127 4.20 -13.14 0.07
N PRO A 128 5.19 -14.02 -0.15
CA PRO A 128 5.32 -14.79 -1.38
C PRO A 128 4.13 -15.72 -1.60
N ILE A 129 3.82 -15.99 -2.86
CA ILE A 129 2.77 -16.93 -3.24
C ILE A 129 3.42 -18.06 -4.02
N ILE A 130 3.33 -19.27 -3.50
CA ILE A 130 3.73 -20.46 -4.24
C ILE A 130 2.69 -20.70 -5.34
N GLN A 131 3.13 -20.60 -6.59
CA GLN A 131 2.25 -20.72 -7.76
C GLN A 131 1.93 -22.17 -8.04
N ASN A 132 2.95 -23.03 -8.08
CA ASN A 132 2.84 -24.46 -8.25
C ASN A 132 4.07 -25.18 -7.68
N PHE A 133 3.98 -26.48 -7.58
CA PHE A 133 5.11 -27.35 -7.29
C PHE A 133 4.96 -28.71 -7.99
N THR A 134 6.07 -29.37 -8.29
CA THR A 134 6.11 -30.67 -8.95
C THR A 134 7.10 -31.59 -8.23
N LEU A 135 6.61 -32.75 -7.78
CA LEU A 135 7.45 -33.81 -7.21
C LEU A 135 7.79 -34.80 -8.33
N ASN A 136 9.05 -34.84 -8.74
CA ASN A 136 9.55 -35.85 -9.67
C ASN A 136 10.07 -37.06 -8.88
N LYS A 137 9.29 -38.15 -8.90
CA LYS A 137 9.60 -39.38 -8.14
C LYS A 137 10.76 -40.17 -8.75
N GLU A 138 11.02 -40.01 -10.07
CA GLU A 138 12.11 -40.72 -10.78
C GLU A 138 13.46 -40.07 -10.42
N GLN A 139 13.52 -38.76 -10.43
CA GLN A 139 14.73 -37.97 -10.12
C GLN A 139 14.88 -37.66 -8.64
N ASN A 140 13.88 -37.97 -7.81
CA ASN A 140 13.81 -37.58 -6.39
C ASN A 140 14.03 -36.06 -6.19
N THR A 141 13.32 -35.23 -6.95
CA THR A 141 13.41 -33.79 -6.85
C THR A 141 12.03 -33.17 -6.64
N LEU A 142 11.99 -32.11 -5.85
CA LEU A 142 10.82 -31.24 -5.69
C LEU A 142 11.19 -29.88 -6.28
N THR A 143 10.47 -29.46 -7.32
CA THR A 143 10.55 -28.14 -7.94
C THR A 143 9.41 -27.30 -7.40
N VAL A 144 9.71 -26.12 -6.86
CA VAL A 144 8.73 -25.14 -6.36
C VAL A 144 8.86 -23.86 -7.15
N VAL A 145 7.76 -23.39 -7.73
CA VAL A 145 7.69 -22.13 -8.48
C VAL A 145 6.92 -21.09 -7.66
N ILE A 146 7.58 -19.97 -7.40
CA ILE A 146 7.03 -18.84 -6.67
C ILE A 146 6.58 -17.79 -7.69
N ARG A 147 5.39 -17.21 -7.50
CA ARG A 147 4.90 -16.16 -8.38
C ARG A 147 5.63 -14.85 -8.12
N ASP A 148 6.30 -14.28 -9.12
CA ASP A 148 6.84 -12.93 -9.04
C ASP A 148 5.70 -11.93 -8.89
N THR A 149 5.74 -11.17 -7.81
CA THR A 149 4.67 -10.21 -7.49
C THR A 149 4.86 -8.92 -8.27
N PRO A 150 3.84 -8.45 -9.03
CA PRO A 150 3.91 -7.19 -9.74
C PRO A 150 3.91 -6.01 -8.77
N THR A 151 4.58 -4.93 -9.17
CA THR A 151 4.49 -3.60 -8.55
C THR A 151 3.42 -2.76 -9.26
N PRO A 152 3.06 -1.57 -8.77
CA PRO A 152 2.22 -0.61 -9.49
C PRO A 152 2.85 -0.06 -10.77
N TYR A 153 4.15 -0.26 -10.96
CA TYR A 153 4.92 0.29 -12.08
C TYR A 153 4.93 -0.64 -13.28
N LYS A 154 5.15 -0.05 -14.46
CA LYS A 154 5.19 -0.77 -15.72
C LYS A 154 6.37 -0.32 -16.57
N TYR A 155 6.89 -1.20 -17.37
CA TYR A 155 7.81 -0.88 -18.44
C TYR A 155 7.11 -0.11 -19.57
N THR A 156 7.88 0.45 -20.48
CA THR A 156 7.38 1.19 -21.66
C THR A 156 6.47 0.35 -22.57
N ASN A 157 6.67 -0.97 -22.60
CA ASN A 157 5.83 -1.94 -23.30
C ASN A 157 4.57 -2.35 -22.52
N ASN A 158 4.25 -1.66 -21.42
CA ASN A 158 3.11 -1.91 -20.53
C ASN A 158 3.17 -3.24 -19.74
N THR A 159 4.28 -3.97 -19.74
CA THR A 159 4.46 -5.14 -18.87
C THR A 159 4.69 -4.69 -17.42
N PRO A 160 4.12 -5.39 -16.43
CA PRO A 160 4.36 -5.07 -15.02
C PRO A 160 5.84 -5.25 -14.65
N ILE A 161 6.38 -4.31 -13.89
CA ILE A 161 7.66 -4.47 -13.20
C ILE A 161 7.39 -5.27 -11.94
N THR A 162 8.16 -6.35 -11.71
CA THR A 162 8.01 -7.17 -10.50
C THR A 162 8.84 -6.63 -9.35
N VAL A 163 8.53 -7.08 -8.12
CA VAL A 163 9.33 -6.73 -6.94
C VAL A 163 10.78 -7.18 -7.12
N ARG A 164 11.02 -8.34 -7.73
CA ARG A 164 12.36 -8.84 -8.02
C ARG A 164 13.12 -7.91 -8.98
N ASP A 165 12.45 -7.35 -10.00
CA ASP A 165 13.06 -6.41 -10.94
C ASP A 165 13.45 -5.09 -10.27
N MET A 166 12.76 -4.70 -9.19
CA MET A 166 13.08 -3.50 -8.43
C MET A 166 14.38 -3.62 -7.60
N PHE A 167 14.83 -4.84 -7.32
CA PHE A 167 16.04 -5.14 -6.56
C PHE A 167 17.00 -6.04 -7.36
N PRO A 168 17.50 -5.59 -8.51
CA PRO A 168 18.34 -6.41 -9.35
C PRO A 168 19.60 -6.82 -8.58
N ASN A 169 19.94 -8.14 -8.65
CA ASN A 169 21.07 -8.77 -7.96
C ASN A 169 21.06 -8.73 -6.42
N ASP A 170 19.95 -8.29 -5.81
CA ASP A 170 19.83 -8.18 -4.35
C ASP A 170 18.50 -8.77 -3.84
N PHE A 171 17.79 -9.51 -4.68
CA PHE A 171 16.55 -10.18 -4.30
C PHE A 171 16.73 -11.69 -4.38
N SER A 172 16.22 -12.39 -3.37
CA SER A 172 16.19 -13.83 -3.34
C SER A 172 14.92 -14.37 -2.72
N TYR A 173 14.53 -15.56 -3.16
CA TYR A 173 13.57 -16.40 -2.46
C TYR A 173 14.32 -17.47 -1.67
N THR A 174 13.87 -17.74 -0.45
CA THR A 174 14.33 -18.85 0.38
C THR A 174 13.18 -19.82 0.62
N LEU A 175 13.33 -21.05 0.18
CA LEU A 175 12.42 -22.14 0.46
C LEU A 175 12.86 -22.84 1.75
N PHE A 176 11.99 -22.84 2.75
CA PHE A 176 12.14 -23.65 3.96
C PHE A 176 11.34 -24.93 3.78
N TYR A 177 11.97 -26.08 4.02
CA TYR A 177 11.33 -27.36 3.80
C TYR A 177 11.73 -28.39 4.86
N ARG A 178 10.85 -29.35 5.08
CA ARG A 178 11.06 -30.47 6.00
C ARG A 178 10.32 -31.71 5.50
N LYS A 179 10.75 -32.90 5.94
CA LYS A 179 9.92 -34.09 5.80
C LYS A 179 8.65 -33.92 6.61
N ALA A 180 7.52 -34.41 6.12
CA ALA A 180 6.24 -34.34 6.84
C ALA A 180 6.31 -35.05 8.17
N SER A 181 7.15 -36.12 8.28
CA SER A 181 7.39 -36.90 9.48
C SER A 181 8.41 -36.30 10.46
N SER A 182 9.02 -35.14 10.16
CA SER A 182 10.11 -34.54 10.93
C SER A 182 9.87 -33.04 11.20
N THR A 183 10.41 -32.55 12.31
CA THR A 183 10.41 -31.14 12.69
C THR A 183 11.66 -30.39 12.20
N GLY A 184 12.69 -31.11 11.76
CA GLY A 184 13.96 -30.54 11.29
C GLY A 184 13.79 -29.81 9.97
N LYS A 185 13.94 -28.48 9.97
CA LYS A 185 13.83 -27.63 8.78
C LYS A 185 15.18 -27.48 8.08
N LYS A 186 15.15 -27.54 6.76
CA LYS A 186 16.24 -27.18 5.85
C LYS A 186 15.82 -25.97 5.03
N GLN A 187 16.78 -25.28 4.41
CA GLN A 187 16.50 -24.15 3.55
C GLN A 187 17.34 -24.19 2.27
N GLN A 188 16.78 -23.64 1.19
CA GLN A 188 17.44 -23.45 -0.08
C GLN A 188 17.05 -22.08 -0.63
N SER A 189 18.04 -21.24 -0.97
CA SER A 189 17.80 -19.91 -1.56
C SER A 189 18.09 -19.91 -3.04
N SER A 190 17.38 -19.06 -3.78
CA SER A 190 17.54 -18.85 -5.22
C SER A 190 17.29 -17.37 -5.58
N ALA A 191 18.06 -16.84 -6.51
CA ALA A 191 17.80 -15.52 -7.11
C ALA A 191 16.67 -15.57 -8.16
N THR A 192 16.26 -16.78 -8.60
CA THR A 192 15.13 -16.99 -9.51
C THR A 192 13.88 -17.36 -8.73
N ASN A 193 12.75 -17.35 -9.39
CA ASN A 193 11.46 -17.74 -8.82
C ASN A 193 11.22 -19.27 -8.81
N GLU A 194 12.21 -20.04 -9.26
CA GLU A 194 12.18 -21.50 -9.25
C GLU A 194 13.26 -22.04 -8.31
N ILE A 195 12.86 -22.95 -7.40
CA ILE A 195 13.74 -23.60 -6.44
C ILE A 195 13.58 -25.11 -6.58
N VAL A 196 14.69 -25.79 -6.80
CA VAL A 196 14.74 -27.25 -6.89
C VAL A 196 15.48 -27.79 -5.68
N ILE A 197 14.87 -28.75 -5.00
CA ILE A 197 15.48 -29.46 -3.87
C ILE A 197 15.51 -30.97 -4.12
N ASN A 198 16.52 -31.64 -3.58
CA ASN A 198 16.56 -33.09 -3.57
C ASN A 198 15.68 -33.64 -2.46
N THR A 199 14.94 -34.69 -2.77
CA THR A 199 14.03 -35.37 -1.83
C THR A 199 14.44 -36.81 -1.64
N ASP A 200 14.06 -37.42 -0.51
CA ASP A 200 14.25 -38.84 -0.27
C ASP A 200 13.09 -39.63 -0.89
N LYS A 201 13.41 -40.81 -1.41
CA LYS A 201 12.42 -41.69 -2.08
C LYS A 201 11.29 -42.06 -1.12
N GLY A 202 10.05 -41.83 -1.57
CA GLY A 202 8.85 -42.22 -0.81
C GLY A 202 8.48 -41.29 0.33
N GLU A 203 9.25 -40.22 0.57
CA GLU A 203 8.97 -39.24 1.62
C GLU A 203 8.07 -38.10 1.13
N SER A 204 7.21 -37.62 2.02
CA SER A 204 6.44 -36.41 1.81
C SER A 204 7.14 -35.22 2.44
N TYR A 205 7.05 -34.06 1.79
CA TYR A 205 7.68 -32.80 2.23
C TYR A 205 6.64 -31.71 2.44
N CYS A 206 6.81 -30.91 3.51
CA CYS A 206 6.11 -29.66 3.73
C CYS A 206 7.10 -28.50 3.57
N PHE A 207 6.65 -27.39 2.96
CA PHE A 207 7.50 -26.27 2.63
C PHE A 207 6.74 -24.96 2.58
N PHE A 208 7.45 -23.86 2.80
CA PHE A 208 6.99 -22.48 2.63
C PHE A 208 8.14 -21.61 2.14
N ALA A 209 7.81 -20.47 1.59
CA ALA A 209 8.79 -19.54 1.02
C ALA A 209 8.81 -18.19 1.76
N GLU A 210 9.96 -17.55 1.72
CA GLU A 210 10.23 -16.19 2.15
C GLU A 210 10.94 -15.43 1.04
N ALA A 211 10.66 -14.14 0.88
CA ALA A 211 11.39 -13.25 -0.01
C ALA A 211 12.31 -12.34 0.82
N SER A 212 13.51 -12.07 0.33
CA SER A 212 14.47 -11.20 1.05
C SER A 212 15.23 -10.28 0.11
N VAL A 213 15.60 -9.10 0.66
CA VAL A 213 16.51 -8.11 0.07
C VAL A 213 17.64 -7.84 1.07
N PRO A 214 18.73 -8.60 1.02
CA PRO A 214 19.79 -8.61 2.04
C PRO A 214 20.46 -7.27 2.30
N SER A 215 20.62 -6.40 1.30
CA SER A 215 21.29 -5.10 1.46
C SER A 215 20.50 -4.06 2.25
N ARG A 216 19.17 -4.25 2.40
CA ARG A 216 18.34 -3.29 3.14
C ARG A 216 18.65 -3.29 4.63
N LYS A 217 18.55 -2.13 5.26
CA LYS A 217 18.75 -1.98 6.71
C LYS A 217 17.52 -2.44 7.52
N SER A 218 16.32 -2.22 6.97
CA SER A 218 15.03 -2.60 7.57
C SER A 218 14.12 -3.23 6.52
N ASN A 219 13.06 -3.91 6.93
CA ASN A 219 12.11 -4.60 6.04
C ASN A 219 12.83 -5.51 5.01
N ARG A 220 13.87 -6.21 5.47
CA ARG A 220 14.71 -7.07 4.62
C ARG A 220 13.99 -8.31 4.15
N GLU A 221 13.12 -8.85 4.99
CA GLU A 221 12.45 -10.12 4.82
C GLU A 221 10.93 -9.91 4.74
N SER A 222 10.27 -10.72 3.95
CA SER A 222 8.82 -10.79 3.89
C SER A 222 8.25 -11.64 5.02
N GLN A 223 6.93 -11.66 5.15
CA GLN A 223 6.26 -12.74 5.85
C GLN A 223 6.39 -14.04 5.06
N HIS A 224 6.31 -15.19 5.74
CA HIS A 224 6.31 -16.51 5.13
C HIS A 224 5.05 -16.72 4.27
N SER A 225 5.18 -17.47 3.18
CA SER A 225 4.04 -18.01 2.44
C SER A 225 3.23 -18.99 3.30
N ASP A 226 2.07 -19.41 2.82
CA ASP A 226 1.36 -20.54 3.40
C ASP A 226 2.21 -21.81 3.24
N GLU A 227 2.18 -22.70 4.25
CA GLU A 227 2.85 -24.00 4.20
C GLU A 227 2.02 -24.93 3.29
N LEU A 228 2.70 -25.56 2.33
CA LEU A 228 2.13 -26.59 1.46
C LEU A 228 2.86 -27.90 1.68
N CYS A 229 2.17 -29.03 1.46
CA CYS A 229 2.76 -30.36 1.60
C CYS A 229 2.50 -31.21 0.34
N THR A 230 3.47 -32.01 -0.07
CA THR A 230 3.36 -32.90 -1.26
C THR A 230 2.33 -34.00 -1.08
N SER A 231 2.00 -34.38 0.16
CA SER A 231 0.98 -35.38 0.49
C SER A 231 -0.45 -34.92 0.23
N SER A 232 -0.69 -33.60 0.22
CA SER A 232 -2.03 -33.04 -0.05
C SER A 232 -2.37 -32.99 -1.55
N SER A 233 -1.41 -33.23 -2.43
CA SER A 233 -1.56 -33.12 -3.90
C SER A 233 -1.78 -34.45 -4.62
N ALA A 234 -2.05 -35.56 -3.91
CA ALA A 234 -2.35 -36.86 -4.53
C ALA A 234 -3.72 -36.93 -5.25
N GLY A 235 -4.36 -35.81 -5.47
CA GLY A 235 -5.60 -35.73 -6.22
C GLY A 235 -6.09 -34.30 -6.39
N GLU A 236 -5.48 -33.52 -7.27
CA GLU A 236 -6.13 -32.50 -8.08
C GLU A 236 -5.11 -31.53 -8.64
N ALA A 237 -4.96 -31.55 -9.96
CA ALA A 237 -4.47 -30.39 -10.67
C ALA A 237 -5.41 -29.23 -10.32
N ALA A 238 -4.89 -28.18 -9.68
CA ALA A 238 -5.67 -27.00 -9.33
C ALA A 238 -6.14 -26.30 -10.60
N SER A 239 -7.26 -26.73 -11.15
CA SER A 239 -8.06 -25.97 -12.09
C SER A 239 -8.83 -24.93 -11.29
N GLY A 240 -8.58 -23.66 -11.59
CA GLY A 240 -9.44 -22.50 -11.42
C GLY A 240 -10.40 -22.44 -10.24
N PHE A 241 -10.12 -21.54 -9.32
CA PHE A 241 -11.14 -20.99 -8.43
C PHE A 241 -12.27 -20.39 -9.26
N LEU A 242 -13.37 -21.12 -9.42
CA LEU A 242 -14.66 -20.54 -9.74
C LEU A 242 -15.33 -20.14 -8.42
N PRO A 243 -15.87 -18.94 -8.28
CA PRO A 243 -16.64 -18.60 -7.10
C PRO A 243 -17.86 -19.50 -7.05
N SER A 244 -18.02 -20.22 -5.94
CA SER A 244 -19.21 -21.02 -5.66
C SER A 244 -20.44 -20.10 -5.63
N THR A 245 -21.26 -20.19 -6.66
CA THR A 245 -22.64 -19.74 -6.63
C THR A 245 -23.36 -20.52 -5.54
N GLY A 246 -23.74 -19.79 -4.47
CA GLY A 246 -24.53 -20.35 -3.40
C GLY A 246 -25.86 -20.93 -3.94
N VAL A 247 -26.01 -22.22 -3.76
CA VAL A 247 -27.28 -22.89 -3.94
C VAL A 247 -28.17 -22.47 -2.79
N LEU A 248 -29.17 -21.63 -3.11
CA LEU A 248 -30.30 -21.35 -2.22
C LEU A 248 -31.09 -22.62 -2.05
N CYS A 249 -30.97 -23.23 -0.88
CA CYS A 249 -31.93 -24.26 -0.42
C CYS A 249 -33.26 -23.58 -0.11
N LEU A 250 -34.17 -23.68 -1.04
CA LEU A 250 -35.60 -23.40 -0.80
C LEU A 250 -36.18 -24.55 0.03
N SER A 251 -36.26 -24.39 1.34
CA SER A 251 -37.14 -25.20 2.17
C SER A 251 -38.52 -24.53 2.23
N ASN A 252 -39.49 -25.22 1.61
CA ASN A 252 -40.91 -24.98 1.76
C ASN A 252 -41.34 -24.86 3.22
N LEU A 253 -42.07 -23.81 3.53
CA LEU A 253 -43.11 -23.85 4.55
C LEU A 253 -44.28 -22.98 4.09
N MET A 254 -45.25 -23.65 3.50
CA MET A 254 -46.63 -23.20 3.50
C MET A 254 -47.12 -23.11 4.94
N LEU A 255 -47.99 -22.11 5.22
CA LEU A 255 -49.22 -22.11 6.00
C LEU A 255 -49.62 -20.67 6.22
N LEU A 256 -50.56 -20.18 5.47
CA LEU A 256 -51.99 -20.13 5.78
C LEU A 256 -52.40 -19.01 6.77
N TYR A 257 -53.25 -18.18 6.21
CA TYR A 257 -54.47 -17.61 6.78
C TYR A 257 -54.35 -16.23 7.49
N TRP A 258 -55.00 -15.29 6.91
CA TRP A 258 -56.33 -14.72 7.09
C TRP A 258 -56.38 -13.34 7.76
N TRP A 259 -57.13 -12.44 7.09
CA TRP A 259 -57.95 -11.32 7.56
C TRP A 259 -57.27 -10.06 8.13
N LEU A 260 -57.33 -8.95 7.54
CA LEU A 260 -58.30 -7.84 7.33
C LEU A 260 -57.64 -6.78 6.47
#